data_c966f811b2f57e55fd094c5fdf81f7fe
#
_entry.id   c966f811b2f57e55fd094c5fdf81f7fe
#
_cell.length_a   1.000
_cell.length_b   1.000
_cell.length_c   1.000
_cell.angle_alpha   90.00
_cell.angle_beta   90.00
_cell.angle_gamma   90.00
#
_symmetry.space_group_name_H-M   'P 1'
#
loop_
_entity.id
_entity.type
_entity.pdbx_description
1 polymer ?
#
loop_
_entity_poly.entity_id
_entity_poly.type
_entity_poly.pdbx_seq_one_letter_code
_entity_poly.pdbx_strand_id
1 'polypeptide(L)'
;MTLNVIIIDDHPLVRAGVRHELSKYPEEVSVIGEAEDVDTGIALVRELQPDVVLLDVHLPGGRGGGGAEIPRATADLPNVRYLALSVSDSPEDVVATIRAGARGYVTKSISTKDLVGAIIRVGAGDAAFSPRLAGFVLDAFGTHEIATTDEELDLLSAREREVMRLIARGFTYKEVAGELFISVKTVETHVSSVLRKLQLSNRNELARWAAARNIV
;
A
#
# COMPACT_ATOMS: atom_id res chain seq x y z
N MET A 1 -8.20 23.01 18.55
CA MET A 1 -8.78 21.69 18.97
C MET A 1 -7.64 20.69 18.93
N THR A 2 -7.28 20.12 20.07
CA THR A 2 -6.19 19.17 20.19
C THR A 2 -6.60 17.84 19.58
N LEU A 3 -5.80 17.27 18.69
CA LEU A 3 -6.06 15.99 18.01
C LEU A 3 -5.60 14.83 18.91
N ASN A 4 -6.46 13.85 19.10
CA ASN A 4 -6.13 12.60 19.77
C ASN A 4 -5.39 11.66 18.80
N VAL A 5 -4.19 11.23 19.18
CA VAL A 5 -3.32 10.43 18.33
C VAL A 5 -2.98 9.09 18.98
N ILE A 6 -2.96 8.02 18.21
CA ILE A 6 -2.38 6.73 18.59
C ILE A 6 -1.12 6.50 17.76
N ILE A 7 -0.08 5.90 18.37
CA ILE A 7 1.14 5.49 17.70
C ILE A 7 1.18 3.96 17.62
N ILE A 8 1.30 3.40 16.41
CA ILE A 8 1.41 1.95 16.19
C ILE A 8 2.71 1.68 15.44
N ASP A 9 3.68 1.06 16.12
CA ASP A 9 5.02 0.80 15.61
C ASP A 9 5.63 -0.33 16.45
N ASP A 10 6.28 -1.32 15.86
CA ASP A 10 6.86 -2.46 16.59
C ASP A 10 8.19 -2.10 17.33
N HIS A 11 8.77 -0.93 17.02
CA HIS A 11 10.01 -0.48 17.64
C HIS A 11 9.77 0.42 18.87
N PRO A 12 10.02 -0.05 20.10
CA PRO A 12 9.73 0.72 21.33
C PRO A 12 10.44 2.08 21.39
N LEU A 13 11.67 2.15 20.86
CA LEU A 13 12.45 3.40 20.84
C LEU A 13 11.84 4.44 19.89
N VAL A 14 11.26 3.99 18.77
CA VAL A 14 10.56 4.88 17.84
C VAL A 14 9.30 5.42 18.50
N ARG A 15 8.47 4.55 19.11
CA ARG A 15 7.26 5.00 19.82
C ARG A 15 7.60 6.02 20.91
N ALA A 16 8.59 5.71 21.77
CA ALA A 16 9.02 6.62 22.85
C ALA A 16 9.55 7.95 22.29
N GLY A 17 10.33 7.91 21.21
CA GLY A 17 10.86 9.10 20.55
C GLY A 17 9.77 9.98 19.96
N VAL A 18 8.86 9.38 19.19
CA VAL A 18 7.74 10.11 18.57
C VAL A 18 6.83 10.71 19.64
N ARG A 19 6.47 9.96 20.68
CA ARG A 19 5.70 10.48 21.82
C ARG A 19 6.39 11.66 22.49
N HIS A 20 7.69 11.54 22.78
CA HIS A 20 8.46 12.63 23.38
C HIS A 20 8.47 13.88 22.49
N GLU A 21 8.67 13.71 21.20
CA GLU A 21 8.67 14.84 20.27
C GLU A 21 7.29 15.50 20.16
N LEU A 22 6.22 14.72 20.10
CA LEU A 22 4.85 15.24 20.03
C LEU A 22 4.43 15.92 21.34
N SER A 23 4.96 15.51 22.50
CA SER A 23 4.67 16.14 23.80
C SER A 23 5.11 17.60 23.89
N LYS A 24 5.95 18.08 22.97
CA LYS A 24 6.34 19.49 22.82
C LYS A 24 5.25 20.37 22.20
N TYR A 25 4.18 19.75 21.67
CA TYR A 25 3.07 20.41 20.96
C TYR A 25 1.71 20.06 21.58
N PRO A 26 1.51 20.33 22.92
CA PRO A 26 0.33 19.85 23.64
C PRO A 26 -0.98 20.54 23.23
N GLU A 27 -0.91 21.70 22.59
CA GLU A 27 -2.08 22.41 22.10
C GLU A 27 -2.62 21.82 20.79
N GLU A 28 -1.74 21.16 20.01
CA GLU A 28 -2.05 20.60 18.72
C GLU A 28 -2.39 19.10 18.77
N VAL A 29 -1.59 18.32 19.58
CA VAL A 29 -1.61 16.86 19.55
C VAL A 29 -1.56 16.28 20.95
N SER A 30 -2.37 15.26 21.20
CA SER A 30 -2.35 14.45 22.44
C SER A 30 -2.19 12.98 22.07
N VAL A 31 -1.09 12.35 22.50
CA VAL A 31 -0.90 10.89 22.30
C VAL A 31 -1.68 10.16 23.40
N ILE A 32 -2.76 9.47 23.00
CA ILE A 32 -3.69 8.79 23.91
C ILE A 32 -3.47 7.27 24.00
N GLY A 33 -2.63 6.68 23.13
CA GLY A 33 -2.34 5.25 23.17
C GLY A 33 -1.20 4.84 22.25
N GLU A 34 -0.67 3.63 22.51
CA GLU A 34 0.41 3.01 21.74
C GLU A 34 0.13 1.51 21.57
N ALA A 35 0.50 0.96 20.40
CA ALA A 35 0.47 -0.47 20.13
C ALA A 35 1.72 -0.89 19.35
N GLU A 36 2.05 -2.19 19.40
CA GLU A 36 3.29 -2.73 18.81
C GLU A 36 3.05 -3.73 17.67
N ASP A 37 1.82 -4.12 17.44
CA ASP A 37 1.44 -5.08 16.38
C ASP A 37 0.05 -4.76 15.80
N VAL A 38 -0.32 -5.52 14.76
CA VAL A 38 -1.59 -5.33 14.06
C VAL A 38 -2.80 -5.61 14.96
N ASP A 39 -2.77 -6.68 15.74
CA ASP A 39 -3.93 -7.15 16.51
C ASP A 39 -4.24 -6.19 17.67
N THR A 40 -3.22 -5.81 18.44
CA THR A 40 -3.35 -4.80 19.51
C THR A 40 -3.69 -3.43 18.94
N GLY A 41 -3.14 -3.07 17.77
CA GLY A 41 -3.45 -1.84 17.06
C GLY A 41 -4.93 -1.73 16.68
N ILE A 42 -5.50 -2.78 16.09
CA ILE A 42 -6.93 -2.82 15.73
C ILE A 42 -7.80 -2.68 16.98
N ALA A 43 -7.49 -3.41 18.06
CA ALA A 43 -8.23 -3.34 19.30
C ALA A 43 -8.21 -1.91 19.89
N LEU A 44 -7.04 -1.30 19.95
CA LEU A 44 -6.84 0.04 20.49
C LEU A 44 -7.55 1.12 19.67
N VAL A 45 -7.50 1.03 18.34
CA VAL A 45 -8.21 1.97 17.45
C VAL A 45 -9.73 1.89 17.66
N ARG A 46 -10.28 0.69 17.81
CA ARG A 46 -11.71 0.49 18.08
C ARG A 46 -12.13 1.00 19.44
N GLU A 47 -11.29 0.84 20.46
CA GLU A 47 -11.55 1.28 21.82
C GLU A 47 -11.50 2.81 21.94
N LEU A 48 -10.41 3.43 21.47
CA LEU A 48 -10.13 4.85 21.71
C LEU A 48 -10.67 5.78 20.60
N GLN A 49 -10.94 5.26 19.41
CA GLN A 49 -11.43 6.02 18.25
C GLN A 49 -10.68 7.36 18.06
N PRO A 50 -9.36 7.35 17.86
CA PRO A 50 -8.54 8.55 17.74
C PRO A 50 -8.91 9.36 16.49
N ASP A 51 -8.50 10.63 16.46
CA ASP A 51 -8.59 11.47 15.26
C ASP A 51 -7.59 11.02 14.19
N VAL A 52 -6.36 10.69 14.62
CA VAL A 52 -5.28 10.26 13.73
C VAL A 52 -4.51 9.07 14.33
N VAL A 53 -4.19 8.10 13.49
CA VAL A 53 -3.29 6.98 13.80
C VAL A 53 -1.98 7.18 13.04
N LEU A 54 -0.88 7.31 13.78
CA LEU A 54 0.47 7.19 13.22
C LEU A 54 0.79 5.69 13.10
N LEU A 55 1.00 5.23 11.89
CA LEU A 55 1.01 3.81 11.57
C LEU A 55 2.31 3.40 10.89
N ASP A 56 3.10 2.52 11.51
CA ASP A 56 4.18 1.86 10.76
C ASP A 56 3.61 0.92 9.70
N VAL A 57 4.25 0.92 8.55
CA VAL A 57 3.87 0.09 7.40
C VAL A 57 4.24 -1.39 7.63
N HIS A 58 5.37 -1.63 8.29
CA HIS A 58 5.94 -2.96 8.52
C HIS A 58 5.70 -3.45 9.95
N LEU A 59 4.46 -3.83 10.24
CA LEU A 59 4.08 -4.35 11.55
C LEU A 59 4.01 -5.88 11.57
N PRO A 60 4.39 -6.52 12.69
CA PRO A 60 4.13 -7.94 12.91
C PRO A 60 2.66 -8.20 13.26
N GLY A 61 2.28 -9.48 13.24
CA GLY A 61 0.91 -9.92 13.59
C GLY A 61 -0.07 -9.85 12.43
N GLY A 62 -1.34 -9.95 12.75
CA GLY A 62 -2.41 -9.95 11.76
C GLY A 62 -2.37 -11.17 10.81
N ARG A 63 -2.79 -10.95 9.56
CA ARG A 63 -2.87 -11.98 8.51
C ARG A 63 -1.74 -11.87 7.48
N GLY A 64 -0.68 -11.10 7.77
CA GLY A 64 0.48 -10.91 6.91
C GLY A 64 0.42 -9.70 5.98
N GLY A 65 -0.52 -8.80 6.18
CA GLY A 65 -0.66 -7.55 5.42
C GLY A 65 0.04 -6.34 6.06
N GLY A 66 0.74 -6.55 7.20
CA GLY A 66 1.41 -5.48 7.92
C GLY A 66 0.47 -4.36 8.37
N GLY A 67 0.98 -3.16 8.54
CA GLY A 67 0.20 -2.00 8.96
C GLY A 67 -1.01 -1.68 8.09
N ALA A 68 -1.00 -2.05 6.82
CA ALA A 68 -2.12 -1.84 5.90
C ALA A 68 -3.40 -2.64 6.27
N GLU A 69 -3.31 -3.62 7.17
CA GLU A 69 -4.49 -4.34 7.67
C GLU A 69 -5.36 -3.48 8.58
N ILE A 70 -4.75 -2.58 9.36
CA ILE A 70 -5.46 -1.79 10.39
C ILE A 70 -6.52 -0.88 9.77
N PRO A 71 -6.22 -0.03 8.77
CA PRO A 71 -7.22 0.79 8.11
C PRO A 71 -8.36 -0.03 7.47
N ARG A 72 -8.03 -1.19 6.90
CA ARG A 72 -9.04 -2.09 6.32
C ARG A 72 -9.96 -2.70 7.37
N ALA A 73 -9.38 -3.17 8.49
CA ALA A 73 -10.13 -3.79 9.58
C ALA A 73 -11.02 -2.80 10.34
N THR A 74 -10.74 -1.49 10.24
CA THR A 74 -11.44 -0.41 10.94
C THR A 74 -12.11 0.57 9.96
N ALA A 75 -12.40 0.13 8.74
CA ALA A 75 -13.05 0.94 7.69
C ALA A 75 -14.47 1.41 8.08
N ASP A 76 -15.08 0.76 9.07
CA ASP A 76 -16.35 1.13 9.69
C ASP A 76 -16.26 2.36 10.61
N LEU A 77 -15.04 2.87 10.87
CA LEU A 77 -14.80 4.06 11.69
C LEU A 77 -14.40 5.29 10.81
N PRO A 78 -15.36 6.00 10.22
CA PRO A 78 -15.09 7.00 9.18
C PRO A 78 -14.36 8.25 9.69
N ASN A 79 -14.35 8.47 11.00
CA ASN A 79 -13.67 9.62 11.61
C ASN A 79 -12.20 9.36 11.93
N VAL A 80 -11.77 8.10 11.98
CA VAL A 80 -10.39 7.73 12.21
C VAL A 80 -9.60 7.88 10.92
N ARG A 81 -8.47 8.56 10.96
CA ARG A 81 -7.60 8.79 9.80
C ARG A 81 -6.21 8.23 10.04
N TYR A 82 -5.57 7.77 8.98
CA TYR A 82 -4.28 7.08 9.05
C TYR A 82 -3.20 7.89 8.34
N LEU A 83 -2.09 8.16 9.06
CA LEU A 83 -0.86 8.72 8.55
C LEU A 83 0.25 7.67 8.71
N ALA A 84 0.72 7.13 7.60
CA ALA A 84 1.82 6.19 7.62
C ALA A 84 3.13 6.88 7.99
N LEU A 85 3.91 6.23 8.86
CA LEU A 85 5.24 6.67 9.30
C LEU A 85 6.21 5.51 9.10
N SER A 86 7.03 5.52 8.05
CA SER A 86 7.88 4.39 7.63
C SER A 86 9.33 4.78 7.41
N VAL A 87 10.24 3.81 7.49
CA VAL A 87 11.63 3.98 7.05
C VAL A 87 11.77 3.87 5.54
N SER A 88 10.86 3.15 4.88
CA SER A 88 10.82 2.95 3.42
C SER A 88 10.08 4.11 2.74
N ASP A 89 10.57 4.49 1.56
CA ASP A 89 9.90 5.39 0.63
C ASP A 89 9.63 4.68 -0.71
N SER A 90 9.52 3.35 -0.70
CA SER A 90 9.26 2.58 -1.91
C SER A 90 7.87 2.90 -2.48
N PRO A 91 7.73 3.00 -3.81
CA PRO A 91 6.43 3.23 -4.44
C PRO A 91 5.38 2.18 -4.07
N GLU A 92 5.81 0.91 -3.92
CA GLU A 92 4.94 -0.22 -3.60
C GLU A 92 4.30 -0.04 -2.22
N ASP A 93 5.10 0.31 -1.19
CA ASP A 93 4.64 0.54 0.18
C ASP A 93 3.68 1.73 0.23
N VAL A 94 4.04 2.83 -0.44
CA VAL A 94 3.20 4.04 -0.51
C VAL A 94 1.85 3.72 -1.13
N VAL A 95 1.82 3.08 -2.29
CA VAL A 95 0.58 2.76 -3.01
C VAL A 95 -0.28 1.76 -2.23
N ALA A 96 0.34 0.71 -1.65
CA ALA A 96 -0.38 -0.29 -0.86
C ALA A 96 -1.06 0.33 0.36
N THR A 97 -0.35 1.23 1.06
CA THR A 97 -0.84 1.89 2.27
C THR A 97 -1.99 2.88 1.96
N ILE A 98 -1.87 3.64 0.87
CA ILE A 98 -2.94 4.55 0.43
C ILE A 98 -4.18 3.76 -0.01
N ARG A 99 -4.02 2.67 -0.75
CA ARG A 99 -5.13 1.78 -1.13
C ARG A 99 -5.81 1.12 0.08
N ALA A 100 -5.09 0.97 1.18
CA ALA A 100 -5.65 0.48 2.43
C ALA A 100 -6.49 1.53 3.18
N GLY A 101 -6.41 2.81 2.80
CA GLY A 101 -7.17 3.91 3.38
C GLY A 101 -6.37 4.98 4.11
N ALA A 102 -5.02 4.91 4.08
CA ALA A 102 -4.20 5.98 4.65
C ALA A 102 -4.37 7.29 3.85
N ARG A 103 -4.44 8.41 4.55
CA ARG A 103 -4.55 9.76 3.99
C ARG A 103 -3.19 10.45 3.82
N GLY A 104 -2.14 9.86 4.35
CA GLY A 104 -0.81 10.41 4.22
C GLY A 104 0.28 9.37 4.42
N TYR A 105 1.48 9.71 3.97
CA TYR A 105 2.66 8.90 4.11
C TYR A 105 3.87 9.80 4.31
N VAL A 106 4.60 9.60 5.40
CA VAL A 106 5.83 10.32 5.73
C VAL A 106 6.92 9.36 6.14
N THR A 107 8.18 9.73 5.94
CA THR A 107 9.31 8.91 6.37
C THR A 107 9.68 9.21 7.82
N LYS A 108 10.21 8.23 8.57
CA LYS A 108 10.68 8.39 9.95
C LYS A 108 11.85 9.41 10.09
N SER A 109 12.37 9.94 8.99
CA SER A 109 13.35 11.03 8.95
C SER A 109 12.72 12.43 8.94
N ILE A 110 11.40 12.53 8.96
CA ILE A 110 10.66 13.81 8.99
C ILE A 110 11.00 14.63 10.25
N SER A 111 11.05 15.97 10.13
CA SER A 111 11.20 16.82 11.32
C SER A 111 9.92 16.78 12.18
N THR A 112 10.06 16.99 13.50
CA THR A 112 8.92 17.02 14.42
C THR A 112 7.87 18.05 13.99
N LYS A 113 8.30 19.24 13.58
CA LYS A 113 7.41 20.30 13.12
C LYS A 113 6.59 19.87 11.90
N ASP A 114 7.23 19.22 10.94
CA ASP A 114 6.56 18.77 9.72
C ASP A 114 5.64 17.57 10.02
N LEU A 115 6.01 16.70 10.97
CA LEU A 115 5.16 15.60 11.44
C LEU A 115 3.88 16.14 12.07
N VAL A 116 3.97 17.12 12.97
CA VAL A 116 2.79 17.79 13.56
C VAL A 116 1.93 18.43 12.48
N GLY A 117 2.55 19.13 11.52
CA GLY A 117 1.85 19.69 10.38
C GLY A 117 1.14 18.62 9.52
N ALA A 118 1.74 17.45 9.34
CA ALA A 118 1.13 16.31 8.64
C ALA A 118 -0.05 15.72 9.43
N ILE A 119 0.07 15.58 10.76
CA ILE A 119 -1.01 15.12 11.64
C ILE A 119 -2.22 16.06 11.55
N ILE A 120 -1.98 17.38 11.62
CA ILE A 120 -3.06 18.38 11.55
C ILE A 120 -3.79 18.31 10.20
N ARG A 121 -3.05 18.23 9.09
CA ARG A 121 -3.65 18.10 7.75
C ARG A 121 -4.48 16.82 7.62
N VAL A 122 -3.93 15.68 8.04
CA VAL A 122 -4.65 14.40 7.99
C VAL A 122 -5.87 14.46 8.90
N GLY A 123 -5.76 15.03 10.11
CA GLY A 123 -6.87 15.25 11.03
C GLY A 123 -7.98 16.13 10.45
N ALA A 124 -7.64 17.10 9.60
CA ALA A 124 -8.61 17.91 8.87
C ALA A 124 -9.26 17.18 7.67
N GLY A 125 -8.71 16.00 7.28
CA GLY A 125 -9.18 15.22 6.14
C GLY A 125 -8.38 15.45 4.86
N ASP A 126 -7.34 16.30 4.91
CA ASP A 126 -6.44 16.56 3.79
C ASP A 126 -5.39 15.46 3.64
N ALA A 127 -4.75 15.43 2.47
CA ALA A 127 -3.64 14.52 2.22
C ALA A 127 -2.30 15.09 2.75
N ALA A 128 -1.42 14.20 3.24
CA ALA A 128 -0.10 14.58 3.71
C ALA A 128 0.99 13.69 3.09
N PHE A 129 1.70 14.22 2.08
CA PHE A 129 2.81 13.57 1.38
C PHE A 129 3.97 14.54 1.20
N SER A 130 5.20 14.02 1.14
CA SER A 130 6.30 14.78 0.57
C SER A 130 6.08 14.97 -0.95
N PRO A 131 6.65 16.00 -1.59
CA PRO A 131 6.50 16.19 -3.04
C PRO A 131 6.90 14.96 -3.87
N ARG A 132 7.93 14.23 -3.44
CA ARG A 132 8.38 13.00 -4.09
C ARG A 132 7.34 11.89 -3.98
N LEU A 133 6.77 11.68 -2.79
CA LEU A 133 5.77 10.64 -2.55
C LEU A 133 4.44 10.96 -3.23
N ALA A 134 4.08 12.25 -3.32
CA ALA A 134 2.93 12.70 -4.09
C ALA A 134 3.06 12.33 -5.57
N GLY A 135 4.28 12.38 -6.16
CA GLY A 135 4.55 11.87 -7.51
C GLY A 135 4.16 10.41 -7.66
N PHE A 136 4.59 9.53 -6.77
CA PHE A 136 4.24 8.10 -6.81
C PHE A 136 2.73 7.86 -6.69
N VAL A 137 2.05 8.65 -5.86
CA VAL A 137 0.59 8.58 -5.74
C VAL A 137 -0.07 9.03 -7.04
N LEU A 138 0.36 10.15 -7.60
CA LEU A 138 -0.17 10.63 -8.88
C LEU A 138 0.10 9.63 -10.02
N ASP A 139 1.30 9.07 -10.10
CA ASP A 139 1.64 8.06 -11.11
C ASP A 139 0.79 6.79 -10.94
N ALA A 140 0.59 6.34 -9.70
CA ALA A 140 -0.17 5.12 -9.41
C ALA A 140 -1.70 5.30 -9.57
N PHE A 141 -2.21 6.54 -9.44
CA PHE A 141 -3.64 6.84 -9.52
C PHE A 141 -3.99 7.80 -10.68
N GLY A 142 -3.02 8.53 -11.24
CA GLY A 142 -3.20 9.52 -12.31
C GLY A 142 -2.98 8.94 -13.71
N THR A 143 -2.29 7.82 -13.87
CA THR A 143 -2.26 7.01 -15.10
C THR A 143 -3.44 6.05 -15.23
N HIS A 144 -4.32 6.03 -14.24
CA HIS A 144 -5.65 5.51 -14.40
C HIS A 144 -6.60 6.65 -14.85
N GLU A 145 -6.54 7.05 -16.11
CA GLU A 145 -7.80 7.03 -16.87
C GLU A 145 -8.45 5.73 -16.46
N ILE A 146 -9.59 5.83 -15.76
CA ILE A 146 -10.51 4.74 -15.43
C ILE A 146 -9.97 3.40 -15.96
N ALA A 147 -9.11 2.72 -15.19
CA ALA A 147 -9.01 1.29 -15.37
C ALA A 147 -10.40 0.81 -14.96
N THR A 148 -11.29 0.76 -15.92
CA THR A 148 -12.29 -0.27 -15.97
C THR A 148 -11.57 -1.48 -15.42
N THR A 149 -12.04 -2.04 -14.32
CA THR A 149 -11.71 -3.39 -13.90
C THR A 149 -11.57 -4.14 -15.21
N ASP A 150 -10.32 -4.49 -15.56
CA ASP A 150 -10.12 -5.17 -16.84
C ASP A 150 -10.70 -6.56 -16.56
N GLU A 151 -12.00 -6.71 -16.81
CA GLU A 151 -12.76 -7.95 -16.61
C GLU A 151 -12.02 -9.11 -17.25
N GLU A 152 -11.23 -8.80 -18.29
CA GLU A 152 -10.37 -9.75 -18.98
C GLU A 152 -9.19 -10.21 -18.10
N LEU A 153 -8.57 -9.32 -17.28
CA LEU A 153 -7.52 -9.72 -16.33
C LEU A 153 -8.06 -10.54 -15.17
N ASP A 154 -9.29 -10.31 -14.77
CA ASP A 154 -9.94 -11.07 -13.69
C ASP A 154 -10.29 -12.51 -14.09
N LEU A 155 -10.34 -12.78 -15.40
CA LEU A 155 -10.44 -14.15 -15.94
C LEU A 155 -9.15 -14.96 -15.74
N LEU A 156 -7.99 -14.29 -15.50
CA LEU A 156 -6.70 -14.96 -15.35
C LEU A 156 -6.42 -15.32 -13.89
N SER A 157 -5.98 -16.54 -13.66
CA SER A 157 -5.41 -16.94 -12.38
C SER A 157 -4.12 -16.14 -12.07
N ALA A 158 -3.70 -16.10 -10.80
CA ALA A 158 -2.45 -15.45 -10.40
C ALA A 158 -1.26 -15.96 -11.22
N ARG A 159 -1.18 -17.28 -11.45
CA ARG A 159 -0.09 -17.90 -12.22
C ARG A 159 -0.15 -17.56 -13.72
N GLU A 160 -1.32 -17.48 -14.30
CA GLU A 160 -1.51 -17.02 -15.67
C GLU A 160 -1.11 -15.56 -15.85
N ARG A 161 -1.39 -14.69 -14.88
CA ARG A 161 -0.95 -13.28 -14.88
C ARG A 161 0.57 -13.15 -14.81
N GLU A 162 1.27 -13.95 -13.99
CA GLU A 162 2.73 -13.97 -13.93
C GLU A 162 3.35 -14.38 -15.26
N VAL A 163 2.89 -15.49 -15.84
CA VAL A 163 3.35 -15.97 -17.15
C VAL A 163 3.08 -14.92 -18.23
N MET A 164 1.89 -14.35 -18.27
CA MET A 164 1.49 -13.31 -19.23
C MET A 164 2.43 -12.11 -19.18
N ARG A 165 2.74 -11.59 -17.98
CA ARG A 165 3.65 -10.44 -17.80
C ARG A 165 5.05 -10.71 -18.35
N LEU A 166 5.64 -11.88 -18.07
CA LEU A 166 6.96 -12.24 -18.58
C LEU A 166 6.97 -12.40 -20.10
N ILE A 167 5.93 -13.04 -20.67
CA ILE A 167 5.78 -13.17 -22.11
C ILE A 167 5.63 -11.80 -22.78
N ALA A 168 4.87 -10.90 -22.20
CA ALA A 168 4.66 -9.56 -22.73
C ALA A 168 5.95 -8.70 -22.70
N ARG A 169 6.82 -8.92 -21.71
CA ARG A 169 8.16 -8.33 -21.63
C ARG A 169 9.17 -8.91 -22.64
N GLY A 170 8.78 -9.92 -23.39
CA GLY A 170 9.63 -10.52 -24.44
C GLY A 170 10.37 -11.79 -24.03
N PHE A 171 10.21 -12.30 -22.80
CA PHE A 171 10.85 -13.52 -22.33
C PHE A 171 10.42 -14.73 -23.17
N THR A 172 11.37 -15.60 -23.53
CA THR A 172 11.09 -16.88 -24.17
C THR A 172 10.45 -17.86 -23.18
N TYR A 173 9.77 -18.87 -23.67
CA TYR A 173 9.18 -19.91 -22.80
C TYR A 173 10.19 -20.60 -21.89
N LYS A 174 11.45 -20.74 -22.37
CA LYS A 174 12.53 -21.33 -21.58
C LYS A 174 12.96 -20.41 -20.42
N GLU A 175 13.05 -19.11 -20.67
CA GLU A 175 13.36 -18.11 -19.65
C GLU A 175 12.23 -18.00 -18.62
N VAL A 176 10.97 -17.94 -19.07
CA VAL A 176 9.81 -17.97 -18.18
C VAL A 176 9.80 -19.22 -17.30
N ALA A 177 10.12 -20.38 -17.89
CA ALA A 177 10.20 -21.65 -17.14
C ALA A 177 11.27 -21.60 -16.06
N GLY A 178 12.44 -20.99 -16.34
CA GLY A 178 13.51 -20.77 -15.38
C GLY A 178 13.13 -19.81 -14.27
N GLU A 179 12.57 -18.64 -14.63
CA GLU A 179 12.12 -17.60 -13.68
C GLU A 179 11.05 -18.13 -12.70
N LEU A 180 10.11 -18.89 -13.21
CA LEU A 180 8.98 -19.37 -12.44
C LEU A 180 9.15 -20.76 -11.83
N PHE A 181 10.32 -21.37 -12.02
CA PHE A 181 10.65 -22.73 -11.55
C PHE A 181 9.63 -23.79 -11.98
N ILE A 182 9.20 -23.76 -13.25
CA ILE A 182 8.25 -24.71 -13.83
C ILE A 182 8.79 -25.28 -15.15
N SER A 183 8.14 -26.32 -15.68
CA SER A 183 8.52 -26.86 -16.98
C SER A 183 8.10 -25.95 -18.13
N VAL A 184 8.84 -26.00 -19.25
CA VAL A 184 8.46 -25.29 -20.49
C VAL A 184 7.06 -25.72 -20.95
N LYS A 185 6.73 -26.98 -20.79
CA LYS A 185 5.38 -27.52 -21.12
C LYS A 185 4.28 -26.88 -20.28
N THR A 186 4.57 -26.58 -19.00
CA THR A 186 3.64 -25.87 -18.11
C THR A 186 3.46 -24.42 -18.56
N VAL A 187 4.54 -23.75 -19.00
CA VAL A 187 4.47 -22.38 -19.57
C VAL A 187 3.59 -22.37 -20.82
N GLU A 188 3.78 -23.32 -21.75
CA GLU A 188 2.95 -23.45 -22.96
C GLU A 188 1.45 -23.60 -22.62
N THR A 189 1.16 -24.40 -21.60
CA THR A 189 -0.22 -24.60 -21.12
C THR A 189 -0.83 -23.31 -20.59
N HIS A 190 -0.08 -22.57 -19.76
CA HIS A 190 -0.52 -21.28 -19.23
C HIS A 190 -0.71 -20.24 -20.34
N VAL A 191 0.25 -20.13 -21.28
CA VAL A 191 0.14 -19.21 -22.43
C VAL A 191 -1.08 -19.53 -23.26
N SER A 192 -1.32 -20.80 -23.58
CA SER A 192 -2.50 -21.21 -24.35
C SER A 192 -3.82 -20.87 -23.63
N SER A 193 -3.84 -21.05 -22.30
CA SER A 193 -5.01 -20.67 -21.49
C SER A 193 -5.23 -19.17 -21.47
N VAL A 194 -4.16 -18.37 -21.31
CA VAL A 194 -4.21 -16.90 -21.36
C VAL A 194 -4.75 -16.42 -22.70
N LEU A 195 -4.17 -16.89 -23.82
CA LEU A 195 -4.61 -16.51 -25.17
C LEU A 195 -6.10 -16.81 -25.39
N ARG A 196 -6.55 -17.98 -24.95
CA ARG A 196 -7.96 -18.37 -25.05
C ARG A 196 -8.87 -17.47 -24.22
N LYS A 197 -8.48 -17.16 -22.96
CA LYS A 197 -9.28 -16.34 -22.03
C LYS A 197 -9.38 -14.89 -22.49
N LEU A 198 -8.28 -14.35 -23.04
CA LEU A 198 -8.23 -12.99 -23.59
C LEU A 198 -8.65 -12.91 -25.07
N GLN A 199 -9.09 -14.01 -25.67
CA GLN A 199 -9.51 -14.11 -27.09
C GLN A 199 -8.41 -13.62 -28.06
N LEU A 200 -7.15 -13.89 -27.76
CA LEU A 200 -5.99 -13.54 -28.56
C LEU A 200 -5.50 -14.76 -29.35
N SER A 201 -4.99 -14.53 -30.57
CA SER A 201 -4.60 -15.62 -31.48
C SER A 201 -3.13 -16.04 -31.31
N ASN A 202 -2.27 -15.14 -30.83
CA ASN A 202 -0.84 -15.40 -30.72
C ASN A 202 -0.12 -14.50 -29.70
N ARG A 203 1.17 -14.85 -29.43
CA ARG A 203 2.03 -14.12 -28.50
C ARG A 203 2.24 -12.64 -28.86
N ASN A 204 2.29 -12.30 -30.15
CA ASN A 204 2.51 -10.93 -30.56
C ASN A 204 1.28 -10.05 -30.29
N GLU A 205 0.09 -10.63 -30.41
CA GLU A 205 -1.15 -9.98 -29.99
C GLU A 205 -1.19 -9.79 -28.47
N LEU A 206 -0.74 -10.79 -27.71
CA LEU A 206 -0.64 -10.69 -26.25
C LEU A 206 0.31 -9.55 -25.83
N ALA A 207 1.48 -9.43 -26.47
CA ALA A 207 2.42 -8.35 -26.18
C ALA A 207 1.83 -6.96 -26.49
N ARG A 208 1.15 -6.80 -27.63
CA ARG A 208 0.46 -5.54 -27.99
C ARG A 208 -0.70 -5.24 -27.05
N TRP A 209 -1.49 -6.26 -26.69
CA TRP A 209 -2.60 -6.14 -25.75
C TRP A 209 -2.13 -5.67 -24.37
N ALA A 210 -1.02 -6.24 -23.85
CA ALA A 210 -0.42 -5.87 -22.57
C ALA A 210 0.20 -4.47 -22.61
N ALA A 211 0.87 -4.10 -23.71
CA ALA A 211 1.45 -2.76 -23.90
C ALA A 211 0.37 -1.67 -23.94
N ALA A 212 -0.74 -1.92 -24.63
CA ALA A 212 -1.87 -0.98 -24.71
C ALA A 212 -2.54 -0.73 -23.34
N ARG A 213 -2.33 -1.62 -22.36
CA ARG A 213 -2.89 -1.53 -21.00
C ARG A 213 -1.83 -1.19 -19.94
N ASN A 214 -0.61 -0.81 -20.35
CA ASN A 214 0.53 -0.52 -19.46
C ASN A 214 0.80 -1.62 -18.41
N ILE A 215 0.66 -2.89 -18.80
CA ILE A 215 0.91 -4.05 -17.92
C ILE A 215 2.41 -4.42 -17.89
N VAL A 216 3.20 -3.89 -18.80
CA VAL A 216 4.63 -4.13 -19.01
C VAL A 216 5.39 -2.84 -19.20
#